data_d5973f448c43fec70ac3f4ebe07f1f8a
#
_entry.id   d5973f448c43fec70ac3f4ebe07f1f8a
#
_cell.length_a   1.000
_cell.length_b   1.000
_cell.length_c   1.000
_cell.angle_alpha   90.00
_cell.angle_beta   90.00
_cell.angle_gamma   90.00
#
_symmetry.space_group_name_H-M   'P 1'
#
loop_
_entity.id
_entity.type
_entity.pdbx_description
1 polymer ?
#
loop_
_entity_poly.entity_id
_entity_poly.type
_entity_poly.pdbx_seq_one_letter_code
_entity_poly.pdbx_strand_id
1 'polypeptide(L)'
;MKLQEVKKHYRTLMDIVESKMFDHKNKEYASEEDALSNFKDASFLTGYEPELVAWLYATKHYTSIVDLMKKIFIDNNEKILNSHDLIKEKFTDMIAYLVLIYCLIYEKR
;
A
#
# COMPACT_ATOMS: atom_id res chain seq x y z
N MET A 1 -25.03 0.10 4.28
CA MET A 1 -24.45 -0.74 3.21
C MET A 1 -24.66 -2.20 3.56
N LYS A 2 -25.16 -2.99 2.63
CA LYS A 2 -25.34 -4.43 2.84
C LYS A 2 -24.01 -5.18 2.75
N LEU A 3 -23.93 -6.34 3.39
CA LEU A 3 -22.73 -7.17 3.40
C LEU A 3 -22.24 -7.50 1.98
N GLN A 4 -23.14 -7.76 1.04
CA GLN A 4 -22.77 -8.05 -0.35
C GLN A 4 -22.09 -6.86 -1.02
N GLU A 5 -22.47 -5.65 -0.68
CA GLU A 5 -21.81 -4.44 -1.20
C GLU A 5 -20.41 -4.28 -0.61
N VAL A 6 -20.23 -4.57 0.68
CA VAL A 6 -18.91 -4.58 1.32
C VAL A 6 -17.98 -5.60 0.64
N LYS A 7 -18.48 -6.80 0.38
CA LYS A 7 -17.72 -7.84 -0.33
C LYS A 7 -17.30 -7.42 -1.72
N LYS A 8 -18.19 -6.73 -2.45
CA LYS A 8 -17.88 -6.21 -3.78
C LYS A 8 -16.75 -5.19 -3.73
N HIS A 9 -16.79 -4.25 -2.80
CA HIS A 9 -15.73 -3.27 -2.60
C HIS A 9 -14.42 -3.92 -2.19
N TYR A 10 -14.46 -4.90 -1.30
CA TYR A 10 -13.30 -5.67 -0.91
C TYR A 10 -12.61 -6.32 -2.11
N ARG A 11 -13.38 -6.98 -2.98
CA ARG A 11 -12.84 -7.62 -4.18
C ARG A 11 -12.23 -6.61 -5.13
N THR A 12 -12.90 -5.47 -5.34
CA THR A 12 -12.38 -4.40 -6.18
C THR A 12 -11.04 -3.88 -5.66
N LEU A 13 -10.95 -3.62 -4.34
CA LEU A 13 -9.71 -3.15 -3.73
C LEU A 13 -8.59 -4.19 -3.81
N MET A 14 -8.91 -5.47 -3.57
CA MET A 14 -7.91 -6.54 -3.63
C MET A 14 -7.40 -6.78 -5.05
N ASP A 15 -8.25 -6.65 -6.06
CA ASP A 15 -7.81 -6.72 -7.46
C ASP A 15 -6.80 -5.61 -7.79
N ILE A 16 -7.04 -4.41 -7.29
CA ILE A 16 -6.10 -3.28 -7.46
C ILE A 16 -4.78 -3.57 -6.72
N VAL A 17 -4.85 -4.04 -5.49
CA VAL A 17 -3.66 -4.40 -4.70
C VAL A 17 -2.85 -5.48 -5.41
N GLU A 18 -3.50 -6.51 -5.90
CA GLU A 18 -2.87 -7.59 -6.66
C GLU A 18 -2.14 -7.06 -7.89
N SER A 19 -2.80 -6.19 -8.66
CA SER A 19 -2.20 -5.56 -9.83
C SER A 19 -0.95 -4.75 -9.46
N LYS A 20 -1.02 -3.95 -8.39
CA LYS A 20 0.11 -3.15 -7.91
C LYS A 20 1.30 -4.00 -7.49
N MET A 21 1.05 -5.15 -6.87
CA MET A 21 2.10 -6.00 -6.34
C MET A 21 2.72 -6.93 -7.38
N PHE A 22 1.94 -7.42 -8.33
CA PHE A 22 2.34 -8.54 -9.18
C PHE A 22 2.45 -8.21 -10.66
N ASP A 23 1.93 -7.07 -11.13
CA ASP A 23 2.07 -6.69 -12.52
C ASP A 23 3.53 -6.35 -12.85
N HIS A 24 3.98 -6.77 -14.04
CA HIS A 24 5.34 -6.52 -14.53
C HIS A 24 5.73 -5.04 -14.58
N LYS A 25 4.75 -4.15 -14.59
CA LYS A 25 4.96 -2.69 -14.59
C LYS A 25 5.44 -2.17 -13.24
N ASN A 26 5.23 -2.93 -12.15
CA ASN A 26 5.56 -2.53 -10.78
C ASN A 26 6.77 -3.30 -10.24
N LYS A 27 7.84 -3.33 -11.02
CA LYS A 27 9.11 -3.97 -10.62
C LYS A 27 9.85 -3.27 -9.48
N GLU A 28 9.28 -2.21 -8.94
CA GLU A 28 9.86 -1.46 -7.82
C GLU A 28 10.10 -2.32 -6.58
N TYR A 29 9.26 -3.35 -6.39
CA TYR A 29 9.28 -4.16 -5.16
C TYR A 29 10.04 -5.46 -5.29
N ALA A 30 10.24 -5.95 -6.53
CA ALA A 30 10.48 -7.36 -6.67
C ALA A 30 11.34 -7.74 -7.86
N SER A 31 12.14 -8.79 -7.68
CA SER A 31 12.54 -9.69 -8.75
C SER A 31 11.68 -10.96 -8.66
N GLU A 32 11.64 -11.78 -9.71
CA GLU A 32 10.90 -13.05 -9.68
C GLU A 32 11.48 -14.03 -8.65
N GLU A 33 12.79 -14.02 -8.45
CA GLU A 33 13.48 -14.90 -7.52
C GLU A 33 13.33 -14.46 -6.06
N ASP A 34 13.27 -13.16 -5.81
CA ASP A 34 13.03 -12.61 -4.49
C ASP A 34 12.12 -11.39 -4.59
N ALA A 35 10.86 -11.60 -4.24
CA ALA A 35 9.83 -10.57 -4.30
C ALA A 35 10.09 -9.39 -3.35
N LEU A 36 11.01 -9.53 -2.41
CA LEU A 36 11.32 -8.52 -1.39
C LEU A 36 12.72 -7.92 -1.58
N SER A 37 13.37 -8.21 -2.71
CA SER A 37 14.77 -7.86 -2.94
C SER A 37 15.08 -6.37 -2.80
N ASN A 38 14.17 -5.49 -3.21
CA ASN A 38 14.40 -4.03 -3.13
C ASN A 38 14.54 -3.56 -1.69
N PHE A 39 13.74 -4.13 -0.77
CA PHE A 39 13.84 -3.79 0.65
C PHE A 39 15.12 -4.35 1.27
N LYS A 40 15.55 -5.52 0.85
CA LYS A 40 16.80 -6.14 1.31
C LYS A 40 18.02 -5.36 0.81
N ASP A 41 18.01 -4.89 -0.43
CA ASP A 41 19.06 -4.05 -0.98
C ASP A 41 19.15 -2.72 -0.23
N ALA A 42 18.02 -2.07 0.01
CA ALA A 42 17.97 -0.84 0.79
C ALA A 42 18.40 -1.06 2.25
N SER A 43 18.07 -2.22 2.83
CA SER A 43 18.54 -2.63 4.16
C SER A 43 20.06 -2.71 4.20
N PHE A 44 20.69 -3.34 3.21
CA PHE A 44 22.13 -3.44 3.12
C PHE A 44 22.78 -2.06 3.05
N LEU A 45 22.22 -1.15 2.25
CA LEU A 45 22.79 0.20 2.06
C LEU A 45 22.61 1.10 3.29
N THR A 46 21.49 0.97 4.00
CA THR A 46 21.12 1.87 5.11
C THR A 46 21.53 1.34 6.47
N GLY A 47 21.74 0.03 6.60
CA GLY A 47 21.95 -0.63 7.89
C GLY A 47 20.66 -0.86 8.69
N TYR A 48 19.50 -0.47 8.17
CA TYR A 48 18.21 -0.74 8.81
C TYR A 48 17.65 -2.10 8.40
N GLU A 49 16.87 -2.72 9.28
CA GLU A 49 16.19 -3.97 8.97
C GLU A 49 15.22 -3.78 7.77
N PRO A 50 15.07 -4.78 6.88
CA PRO A 50 14.23 -4.63 5.69
C PRO A 50 12.78 -4.24 5.99
N GLU A 51 12.19 -4.79 7.04
CA GLU A 51 10.82 -4.45 7.45
C GLU A 51 10.70 -3.02 7.96
N LEU A 52 11.75 -2.47 8.56
CA LEU A 52 11.79 -1.05 8.93
C LEU A 52 11.90 -0.16 7.69
N VAL A 53 12.71 -0.56 6.72
CA VAL A 53 12.81 0.16 5.44
C VAL A 53 11.46 0.21 4.75
N ALA A 54 10.76 -0.93 4.67
CA ALA A 54 9.42 -1.01 4.08
C ALA A 54 8.42 -0.14 4.84
N TRP A 55 8.49 -0.14 6.17
CA TRP A 55 7.65 0.72 7.02
C TRP A 55 7.90 2.20 6.76
N LEU A 56 9.15 2.61 6.63
CA LEU A 56 9.51 3.99 6.32
C LEU A 56 8.95 4.43 4.95
N TYR A 57 9.01 3.55 3.95
CA TYR A 57 8.38 3.81 2.65
C TYR A 57 6.85 3.89 2.78
N ALA A 58 6.25 3.03 3.59
CA ALA A 58 4.81 3.04 3.84
C ALA A 58 4.35 4.34 4.52
N THR A 59 5.20 5.00 5.27
CA THR A 59 4.89 6.26 5.95
C THR A 59 4.41 7.34 4.97
N LYS A 60 4.97 7.38 3.77
CA LYS A 60 4.51 8.30 2.71
C LYS A 60 3.03 8.06 2.38
N HIS A 61 2.64 6.80 2.25
CA HIS A 61 1.25 6.44 1.92
C HIS A 61 0.32 6.68 3.10
N TYR A 62 0.77 6.41 4.30
CA TYR A 62 0.03 6.74 5.52
C TYR A 62 -0.23 8.25 5.62
N THR A 63 0.79 9.07 5.41
CA THR A 63 0.66 10.53 5.43
C THR A 63 -0.31 11.02 4.36
N SER A 64 -0.29 10.41 3.17
CA SER A 64 -1.26 10.71 2.11
C SER A 64 -2.70 10.41 2.52
N ILE A 65 -2.92 9.33 3.26
CA ILE A 65 -4.26 8.98 3.78
C ILE A 65 -4.70 9.98 4.85
N VAL A 66 -3.81 10.36 5.76
CA VAL A 66 -4.10 11.37 6.79
C VAL A 66 -4.50 12.70 6.13
N ASP A 67 -3.77 13.13 5.12
CA ASP A 67 -4.08 14.34 4.36
C ASP A 67 -5.44 14.25 3.67
N LEU A 68 -5.73 13.10 3.07
CA LEU A 68 -7.03 12.80 2.46
C LEU A 68 -8.17 12.92 3.47
N MET A 69 -7.99 12.35 4.67
CA MET A 69 -9.00 12.41 5.74
C MET A 69 -9.24 13.86 6.20
N LYS A 70 -8.19 14.66 6.31
CA LYS A 70 -8.32 16.09 6.64
C LYS A 70 -9.14 16.84 5.59
N LYS A 71 -8.88 16.61 4.33
CA LYS A 71 -9.62 17.24 3.22
C LYS A 71 -11.10 16.85 3.25
N ILE A 72 -11.41 15.60 3.51
CA ILE A 72 -12.80 15.10 3.56
C ILE A 72 -13.54 15.62 4.81
N PHE A 73 -12.94 15.47 6.00
CA PHE A 73 -13.65 15.64 7.27
C PHE A 73 -13.46 17.01 7.91
N ILE A 74 -12.38 17.72 7.64
CA ILE A 74 -12.11 19.05 8.19
C ILE A 74 -12.47 20.11 7.17
N ASP A 75 -11.98 19.98 5.94
CA ASP A 75 -12.18 20.98 4.90
C ASP A 75 -13.50 20.79 4.15
N ASN A 76 -14.23 19.70 4.40
CA ASN A 76 -15.48 19.36 3.74
C ASN A 76 -15.37 19.40 2.19
N ASN A 77 -14.27 18.92 1.66
CA ASN A 77 -13.98 18.97 0.23
C ASN A 77 -14.78 17.88 -0.51
N GLU A 78 -15.92 18.28 -1.06
CA GLU A 78 -16.80 17.36 -1.80
C GLU A 78 -16.16 16.80 -3.07
N LYS A 79 -15.30 17.58 -3.73
CA LYS A 79 -14.59 17.13 -4.92
C LYS A 79 -13.68 15.96 -4.59
N ILE A 80 -12.97 16.03 -3.48
CA ILE A 80 -12.12 14.93 -3.00
C ILE A 80 -12.98 13.74 -2.55
N LEU A 81 -14.05 13.98 -1.80
CA LEU A 81 -14.97 12.92 -1.36
C LEU A 81 -15.53 12.12 -2.55
N ASN A 82 -15.78 12.78 -3.67
CA ASN A 82 -16.31 12.15 -4.88
C ASN A 82 -15.23 11.59 -5.81
N SER A 83 -13.96 11.75 -5.46
CA SER A 83 -12.83 11.22 -6.24
C SER A 83 -12.55 9.77 -5.87
N HIS A 84 -13.44 8.86 -6.28
CA HIS A 84 -13.37 7.44 -5.91
C HIS A 84 -12.06 6.78 -6.34
N ASP A 85 -11.54 7.10 -7.51
CA ASP A 85 -10.29 6.52 -8.02
C ASP A 85 -9.09 6.97 -7.20
N LEU A 86 -9.04 8.24 -6.80
CA LEU A 86 -7.99 8.76 -5.93
C LEU A 86 -8.02 8.07 -4.55
N ILE A 87 -9.20 7.92 -3.97
CA ILE A 87 -9.37 7.26 -2.67
C ILE A 87 -8.92 5.81 -2.76
N LYS A 88 -9.35 5.08 -3.78
CA LYS A 88 -8.93 3.69 -4.01
C LYS A 88 -7.42 3.57 -4.14
N GLU A 89 -6.80 4.47 -4.91
CA GLU A 89 -5.35 4.48 -5.11
C GLU A 89 -4.60 4.62 -3.78
N LYS A 90 -4.99 5.60 -2.96
CA LYS A 90 -4.36 5.86 -1.67
C LYS A 90 -4.47 4.68 -0.71
N PHE A 91 -5.67 4.11 -0.58
CA PHE A 91 -5.90 2.97 0.30
C PHE A 91 -5.17 1.71 -0.19
N THR A 92 -5.21 1.44 -1.48
CA THR A 92 -4.58 0.23 -2.04
C THR A 92 -3.07 0.30 -2.01
N ASP A 93 -2.45 1.48 -2.14
CA ASP A 93 -1.02 1.66 -1.91
C ASP A 93 -0.63 1.24 -0.49
N MET A 94 -1.38 1.70 0.51
CA MET A 94 -1.09 1.35 1.90
C MET A 94 -1.29 -0.14 2.17
N ILE A 95 -2.35 -0.74 1.64
CA ILE A 95 -2.62 -2.18 1.80
C ILE A 95 -1.48 -2.99 1.18
N ALA A 96 -1.00 -2.63 -0.01
CA ALA A 96 0.11 -3.31 -0.66
C ALA A 96 1.37 -3.30 0.22
N TYR A 97 1.71 -2.15 0.81
CA TYR A 97 2.86 -2.05 1.72
C TYR A 97 2.66 -2.86 2.99
N LEU A 98 1.46 -2.90 3.56
CA LEU A 98 1.18 -3.72 4.74
C LEU A 98 1.39 -5.21 4.46
N VAL A 99 0.99 -5.68 3.29
CA VAL A 99 1.24 -7.07 2.88
C VAL A 99 2.75 -7.34 2.77
N LEU A 100 3.50 -6.44 2.14
CA LEU A 100 4.96 -6.59 1.99
C LEU A 100 5.68 -6.59 3.34
N ILE A 101 5.29 -5.71 4.24
CA ILE A 101 5.85 -5.64 5.60
C ILE A 101 5.56 -6.94 6.35
N TYR A 102 4.34 -7.45 6.26
CA TYR A 102 3.98 -8.74 6.85
C TYR A 102 4.89 -9.86 6.34
N CYS A 103 5.12 -9.91 5.03
CA CYS A 103 5.97 -10.94 4.43
C CYS A 103 7.43 -10.83 4.91
N LEU A 104 7.95 -9.62 5.05
CA LEU A 104 9.30 -9.40 5.58
C LEU A 104 9.43 -9.85 7.03
N ILE A 105 8.44 -9.57 7.86
CA ILE A 105 8.40 -10.03 9.24
C ILE A 105 8.30 -11.55 9.30
N TYR A 106 7.46 -12.14 8.48
CA TYR A 106 7.28 -13.59 8.40
C TYR A 106 8.60 -14.30 7.98
N GLU A 107 9.30 -13.75 7.01
CA GLU A 107 10.56 -14.30 6.48
C GLU A 107 11.67 -14.34 7.54
N LYS A 108 11.61 -13.49 8.56
CA LYS A 108 12.58 -13.48 9.67
C LYS A 108 12.53 -14.73 10.54
N ARG A 109 11.46 -15.44 10.51
CA ARG A 109 11.30 -16.67 11.29
C ARG A 109 12.14 -17.81 10.67
#